data_8d04bd503bd5c1b9b82fcf578db47090
#
_entry.id   8d04bd503bd5c1b9b82fcf578db47090
#
_cell.length_a   1.000
_cell.length_b   1.000
_cell.length_c   1.000
_cell.angle_alpha   90.00
_cell.angle_beta   90.00
_cell.angle_gamma   90.00
#
_symmetry.space_group_name_H-M   'P 1'
#
loop_
_entity.id
_entity.type
_entity.pdbx_description
1 polymer ?
#
loop_
_entity_poly.entity_id
_entity_poly.type
_entity_poly.pdbx_seq_one_letter_code
_entity_poly.pdbx_strand_id
1 'polypeptide(L)'
;LLLQCWALKESVVTVYTPFQQVQEFLKFAATHAADFSKPQLKKFLNAEMSDIFDFVVSRYTLEQGEQVVRPLYYIEIGGDCDDATIFWVSLLLAAGASPDDILICEAKEKASDDTYCHIFCGVRIGNNSVLWLDNLPGCKFGVLNYSKNRIKVTPVSRYL
;
A
#
# COMPACT_ATOMS: atom_id res chain seq x y z
N LEU A 1 -16.61 -9.55 2.50
CA LEU A 1 -15.46 -9.76 1.58
C LEU A 1 -14.20 -9.03 2.02
N LEU A 2 -14.32 -7.91 2.77
CA LEU A 2 -13.19 -7.13 3.30
C LEU A 2 -12.56 -7.73 4.57
N LEU A 3 -13.24 -8.67 5.22
CA LEU A 3 -12.79 -9.33 6.45
C LEU A 3 -11.60 -10.28 6.25
N GLN A 4 -11.22 -10.58 5.01
CA GLN A 4 -10.22 -11.61 4.74
C GLN A 4 -8.77 -11.10 4.65
N CYS A 5 -8.54 -9.80 4.47
CA CYS A 5 -7.17 -9.30 4.32
C CYS A 5 -6.30 -9.45 5.58
N TRP A 6 -6.90 -9.39 6.78
CA TRP A 6 -6.16 -9.50 8.04
C TRP A 6 -6.53 -10.72 8.89
N ALA A 7 -7.77 -11.21 8.80
CA ALA A 7 -8.22 -12.34 9.61
C ALA A 7 -7.53 -13.68 9.27
N LEU A 8 -7.07 -13.83 8.03
CA LEU A 8 -6.28 -15.02 7.63
C LEU A 8 -4.82 -14.96 8.09
N LYS A 9 -4.33 -13.78 8.48
CA LYS A 9 -2.96 -13.60 9.00
C LYS A 9 -2.82 -13.99 10.47
N GLU A 10 -3.90 -14.17 11.19
CA GLU A 10 -3.88 -14.65 12.59
C GLU A 10 -3.51 -16.12 12.74
N SER A 11 -3.53 -16.90 11.65
CA SER A 11 -3.22 -18.33 11.70
C SER A 11 -1.75 -18.69 11.60
N VAL A 12 -0.88 -17.74 11.27
CA VAL A 12 0.58 -17.92 11.26
C VAL A 12 1.19 -17.21 12.45
N VAL A 13 1.88 -17.99 13.27
CA VAL A 13 2.56 -17.55 14.50
C VAL A 13 3.69 -16.58 14.16
N THR A 14 3.36 -15.36 13.83
CA THR A 14 4.29 -14.24 13.84
C THR A 14 4.03 -13.40 15.07
N VAL A 15 5.02 -13.31 15.91
CA VAL A 15 5.05 -12.58 17.20
C VAL A 15 5.06 -11.06 17.00
N TYR A 16 4.64 -10.56 15.82
CA TYR A 16 4.68 -9.12 15.52
C TYR A 16 3.37 -8.43 15.89
N THR A 17 3.50 -7.27 16.56
CA THR A 17 2.38 -6.35 16.73
C THR A 17 1.92 -5.80 15.37
N PRO A 18 0.69 -5.32 15.22
CA PRO A 18 0.24 -4.70 13.98
C PRO A 18 1.19 -3.62 13.45
N PHE A 19 1.79 -2.80 14.33
CA PHE A 19 2.80 -1.82 13.94
C PHE A 19 4.04 -2.50 13.35
N GLN A 20 4.54 -3.55 13.99
CA GLN A 20 5.72 -4.29 13.50
C GLN A 20 5.45 -4.98 12.16
N GLN A 21 4.26 -5.49 11.93
CA GLN A 21 3.88 -6.07 10.64
C GLN A 21 3.93 -5.02 9.53
N VAL A 22 3.32 -3.87 9.74
CA VAL A 22 3.39 -2.76 8.78
C VAL A 22 4.82 -2.29 8.59
N GLN A 23 5.60 -2.20 9.65
CA GLN A 23 7.02 -1.84 9.59
C GLN A 23 7.82 -2.80 8.70
N GLU A 24 7.62 -4.11 8.83
CA GLU A 24 8.31 -5.10 8.00
C GLU A 24 7.92 -4.97 6.52
N PHE A 25 6.64 -4.75 6.21
CA PHE A 25 6.20 -4.50 4.84
C PHE A 25 6.86 -3.25 4.25
N LEU A 26 6.97 -2.18 5.03
CA LEU A 26 7.54 -0.92 4.53
C LEU A 26 9.06 -0.96 4.41
N LYS A 27 9.75 -1.67 5.28
CA LYS A 27 11.18 -1.98 5.11
C LYS A 27 11.41 -2.81 3.84
N PHE A 28 10.55 -3.78 3.58
CA PHE A 28 10.58 -4.55 2.34
C PHE A 28 10.34 -3.64 1.13
N ALA A 29 9.35 -2.75 1.19
CA ALA A 29 9.10 -1.78 0.12
C ALA A 29 10.31 -0.88 -0.13
N ALA A 30 10.94 -0.35 0.92
CA ALA A 30 12.13 0.50 0.80
C ALA A 30 13.31 -0.26 0.18
N THR A 31 13.52 -1.52 0.55
CA THR A 31 14.54 -2.37 -0.05
C THR A 31 14.31 -2.58 -1.54
N HIS A 32 13.05 -2.75 -1.95
CA HIS A 32 12.67 -3.01 -3.35
C HIS A 32 12.39 -1.76 -4.19
N ALA A 33 12.60 -0.56 -3.65
CA ALA A 33 12.60 0.67 -4.46
C ALA A 33 13.64 0.59 -5.60
N ALA A 34 14.76 -0.08 -5.39
CA ALA A 34 15.77 -0.33 -6.41
C ALA A 34 15.27 -1.14 -7.62
N ASP A 35 14.17 -1.90 -7.49
CA ASP A 35 13.57 -2.63 -8.61
C ASP A 35 13.13 -1.71 -9.74
N PHE A 36 12.80 -0.45 -9.43
CA PHE A 36 12.37 0.54 -10.43
C PHE A 36 13.49 1.03 -11.35
N SER A 37 14.74 0.65 -11.11
CA SER A 37 15.83 0.80 -12.08
C SER A 37 15.78 -0.25 -13.20
N LYS A 38 15.06 -1.35 -13.01
CA LYS A 38 14.95 -2.44 -13.98
C LYS A 38 14.04 -2.04 -15.15
N PRO A 39 14.35 -2.53 -16.39
CA PRO A 39 13.60 -2.14 -17.60
C PRO A 39 12.09 -2.33 -17.48
N GLN A 40 11.65 -3.40 -16.83
CA GLN A 40 10.22 -3.74 -16.67
C GLN A 40 9.44 -2.72 -15.82
N LEU A 41 10.11 -2.07 -14.86
CA LEU A 41 9.50 -1.13 -13.92
C LEU A 41 9.86 0.33 -14.19
N LYS A 42 10.95 0.59 -14.89
CA LYS A 42 11.46 1.95 -15.12
C LYS A 42 10.42 2.86 -15.80
N LYS A 43 9.56 2.32 -16.64
CA LYS A 43 8.49 3.07 -17.30
C LYS A 43 7.54 3.76 -16.32
N PHE A 44 7.31 3.19 -15.14
CA PHE A 44 6.42 3.75 -14.14
C PHE A 44 6.97 5.06 -13.53
N LEU A 45 8.28 5.28 -13.52
CA LEU A 45 8.88 6.53 -13.02
C LEU A 45 8.53 7.76 -13.87
N ASN A 46 8.11 7.54 -15.13
CA ASN A 46 7.75 8.61 -16.07
C ASN A 46 6.27 8.56 -16.51
N ALA A 47 5.48 7.65 -15.94
CA ALA A 47 4.06 7.53 -16.25
C ALA A 47 3.22 8.50 -15.43
N GLU A 48 2.05 8.86 -15.91
CA GLU A 48 1.05 9.60 -15.15
C GLU A 48 0.56 8.76 -13.96
N MET A 49 0.42 9.38 -12.80
CA MET A 49 0.00 8.64 -11.59
C MET A 49 -1.39 8.02 -11.73
N SER A 50 -2.31 8.63 -12.46
CA SER A 50 -3.63 8.07 -12.74
C SER A 50 -3.55 6.78 -13.55
N ASP A 51 -2.66 6.73 -14.54
CA ASP A 51 -2.45 5.52 -15.35
C ASP A 51 -1.83 4.40 -14.54
N ILE A 52 -0.89 4.74 -13.65
CA ILE A 52 -0.30 3.79 -12.70
C ILE A 52 -1.37 3.26 -11.76
N PHE A 53 -2.23 4.14 -11.26
CA PHE A 53 -3.33 3.76 -10.37
C PHE A 53 -4.26 2.73 -11.03
N ASP A 54 -4.70 3.00 -12.26
CA ASP A 54 -5.53 2.08 -13.02
C ASP A 54 -4.84 0.73 -13.24
N PHE A 55 -3.54 0.76 -13.52
CA PHE A 55 -2.75 -0.46 -13.63
C PHE A 55 -2.71 -1.25 -12.31
N VAL A 56 -2.39 -0.59 -11.20
CA VAL A 56 -2.28 -1.24 -9.88
C VAL A 56 -3.61 -1.87 -9.48
N VAL A 57 -4.73 -1.14 -9.64
CA VAL A 57 -6.08 -1.67 -9.35
C VAL A 57 -6.43 -2.84 -10.25
N SER A 58 -6.03 -2.81 -11.54
CA SER A 58 -6.28 -3.92 -12.48
C SER A 58 -5.55 -5.21 -12.09
N ARG A 59 -4.49 -5.10 -11.28
CA ARG A 59 -3.69 -6.24 -10.79
C ARG A 59 -4.11 -6.71 -9.39
N TYR A 60 -5.13 -6.10 -8.81
CA TYR A 60 -5.61 -6.50 -7.49
C TYR A 60 -6.19 -7.90 -7.54
N THR A 61 -5.67 -8.78 -6.69
CA THR A 61 -6.14 -10.16 -6.52
C THR A 61 -6.24 -10.47 -5.03
N LEU A 62 -7.29 -11.19 -4.64
CA LEU A 62 -7.36 -11.75 -3.29
C LEU A 62 -6.42 -12.96 -3.23
N GLU A 63 -5.33 -12.83 -2.51
CA GLU A 63 -4.42 -13.93 -2.29
C GLU A 63 -4.96 -14.93 -1.27
N GLN A 64 -4.74 -16.21 -1.58
CA GLN A 64 -4.90 -17.30 -0.60
C GLN A 64 -3.51 -17.66 -0.04
N GLY A 65 -2.90 -16.73 0.68
CA GLY A 65 -1.58 -16.97 1.27
C GLY A 65 -0.89 -15.68 1.72
N GLU A 66 0.14 -15.80 2.53
CA GLU A 66 0.83 -14.69 3.20
C GLU A 66 2.15 -14.28 2.51
N GLN A 67 2.23 -14.42 1.21
CA GLN A 67 3.45 -14.05 0.50
C GLN A 67 3.43 -12.57 0.13
N VAL A 68 4.39 -11.84 0.67
CA VAL A 68 4.63 -10.46 0.25
C VAL A 68 5.24 -10.44 -1.15
N VAL A 69 4.58 -9.73 -2.06
CA VAL A 69 4.98 -9.65 -3.46
C VAL A 69 5.81 -8.39 -3.72
N ARG A 70 7.03 -8.56 -4.20
CA ARG A 70 7.88 -7.43 -4.60
C ARG A 70 7.39 -6.79 -5.90
N PRO A 71 7.69 -5.50 -6.16
CA PRO A 71 7.19 -4.78 -7.34
C PRO A 71 7.44 -5.49 -8.66
N LEU A 72 8.59 -6.14 -8.82
CA LEU A 72 8.94 -6.84 -10.06
C LEU A 72 7.96 -7.99 -10.39
N TYR A 73 7.46 -8.68 -9.38
CA TYR A 73 6.49 -9.76 -9.57
C TYR A 73 5.04 -9.26 -9.57
N TYR A 74 4.77 -8.16 -8.87
CA TYR A 74 3.43 -7.56 -8.84
C TYR A 74 2.89 -7.25 -10.24
N ILE A 75 3.75 -6.80 -11.15
CA ILE A 75 3.36 -6.52 -12.54
C ILE A 75 2.91 -7.76 -13.31
N GLU A 76 3.32 -8.95 -12.88
CA GLU A 76 3.00 -10.23 -13.53
C GLU A 76 1.83 -10.93 -12.85
N ILE A 77 1.88 -11.08 -11.53
CA ILE A 77 0.93 -11.91 -10.78
C ILE A 77 -0.11 -11.11 -10.00
N GLY A 78 0.09 -9.79 -9.84
CA GLY A 78 -0.76 -8.99 -8.99
C GLY A 78 -0.55 -9.26 -7.50
N GLY A 79 -1.50 -8.87 -6.68
CA GLY A 79 -1.49 -9.06 -5.24
C GLY A 79 -2.65 -8.35 -4.56
N ASP A 80 -2.74 -8.47 -3.24
CA ASP A 80 -3.77 -7.84 -2.42
C ASP A 80 -3.37 -6.41 -1.95
N CYS A 81 -4.02 -5.91 -0.91
CA CYS A 81 -3.81 -4.54 -0.44
C CYS A 81 -2.39 -4.28 0.08
N ASP A 82 -1.74 -5.26 0.68
CA ASP A 82 -0.37 -5.14 1.17
C ASP A 82 0.60 -4.99 0.00
N ASP A 83 0.45 -5.86 -0.99
CA ASP A 83 1.32 -5.92 -2.16
C ASP A 83 1.20 -4.68 -3.04
N ALA A 84 -0.03 -4.22 -3.24
CA ALA A 84 -0.31 -2.98 -3.94
C ALA A 84 0.29 -1.76 -3.19
N THR A 85 0.19 -1.76 -1.85
CA THR A 85 0.80 -0.71 -1.02
C THR A 85 2.32 -0.75 -1.12
N ILE A 86 2.94 -1.94 -1.10
CA ILE A 86 4.38 -2.11 -1.30
C ILE A 86 4.80 -1.59 -2.66
N PHE A 87 4.06 -1.92 -3.72
CA PHE A 87 4.34 -1.40 -5.06
C PHE A 87 4.36 0.12 -5.09
N TRP A 88 3.33 0.77 -4.53
CA TRP A 88 3.24 2.22 -4.49
C TRP A 88 4.34 2.88 -3.66
N VAL A 89 4.59 2.39 -2.45
CA VAL A 89 5.63 2.93 -1.58
C VAL A 89 7.01 2.79 -2.22
N SER A 90 7.31 1.63 -2.80
CA SER A 90 8.56 1.40 -3.52
C SER A 90 8.72 2.36 -4.71
N LEU A 91 7.66 2.56 -5.50
CA LEU A 91 7.66 3.49 -6.62
C LEU A 91 7.88 4.94 -6.18
N LEU A 92 7.14 5.39 -5.17
CA LEU A 92 7.24 6.76 -4.66
C LEU A 92 8.64 7.04 -4.10
N LEU A 93 9.21 6.11 -3.36
CA LEU A 93 10.60 6.24 -2.85
C LEU A 93 11.61 6.26 -4.02
N ALA A 94 11.44 5.40 -5.01
CA ALA A 94 12.29 5.38 -6.21
C ALA A 94 12.19 6.68 -7.02
N ALA A 95 11.02 7.30 -7.04
CA ALA A 95 10.79 8.60 -7.69
C ALA A 95 11.32 9.80 -6.87
N GLY A 96 11.87 9.55 -5.68
CA GLY A 96 12.47 10.59 -4.83
C GLY A 96 11.50 11.27 -3.87
N ALA A 97 10.30 10.73 -3.66
CA ALA A 97 9.40 11.26 -2.64
C ALA A 97 10.00 11.09 -1.23
N SER A 98 9.83 12.10 -0.39
CA SER A 98 10.25 12.01 1.00
C SER A 98 9.41 10.96 1.76
N PRO A 99 10.01 10.11 2.59
CA PRO A 99 9.26 9.22 3.47
C PRO A 99 8.28 9.93 4.42
N ASP A 100 8.50 11.21 4.71
CA ASP A 100 7.58 12.04 5.49
C ASP A 100 6.31 12.40 4.70
N ASP A 101 6.39 12.44 3.38
CA ASP A 101 5.27 12.78 2.50
C ASP A 101 4.49 11.57 2.00
N ILE A 102 5.01 10.37 2.18
CA ILE A 102 4.30 9.14 1.89
C ILE A 102 3.55 8.70 3.15
N LEU A 103 2.24 8.57 3.04
CA LEU A 103 1.36 8.25 4.16
C LEU A 103 0.82 6.82 4.03
N ILE A 104 0.83 6.09 5.13
CA ILE A 104 0.14 4.80 5.23
C ILE A 104 -1.21 5.02 5.90
N CYS A 105 -2.26 4.53 5.27
CA CYS A 105 -3.60 4.52 5.82
C CYS A 105 -4.02 3.09 6.13
N GLU A 106 -4.30 2.83 7.40
CA GLU A 106 -4.91 1.61 7.89
C GLU A 106 -6.40 1.90 8.13
N ALA A 107 -7.28 1.09 7.55
CA ALA A 107 -8.72 1.31 7.61
C ALA A 107 -9.46 0.15 8.29
N LYS A 108 -10.50 0.48 9.04
CA LYS A 108 -11.44 -0.45 9.65
C LYS A 108 -12.68 -0.59 8.78
N GLU A 109 -13.33 -1.75 8.83
CA GLU A 109 -14.64 -1.91 8.19
C GLU A 109 -15.70 -1.04 8.89
N LYS A 110 -15.72 -1.07 10.22
CA LYS A 110 -16.59 -0.23 11.07
C LYS A 110 -15.75 0.53 12.09
N ALA A 111 -16.18 1.72 12.46
CA ALA A 111 -15.49 2.53 13.47
C ALA A 111 -15.36 1.82 14.82
N SER A 112 -16.33 0.95 15.16
CA SER A 112 -16.34 0.17 16.40
C SER A 112 -15.42 -1.06 16.40
N ASP A 113 -14.82 -1.42 15.27
CA ASP A 113 -13.93 -2.57 15.20
C ASP A 113 -12.61 -2.27 15.92
N ASP A 114 -12.04 -3.30 16.57
CA ASP A 114 -10.76 -3.18 17.27
C ASP A 114 -9.57 -3.32 16.32
N THR A 115 -9.78 -3.92 15.14
CA THR A 115 -8.72 -4.24 14.19
C THR A 115 -8.89 -3.49 12.88
N TYR A 116 -7.76 -3.17 12.24
CA TYR A 116 -7.70 -2.66 10.88
C TYR A 116 -7.70 -3.84 9.90
N CYS A 117 -8.46 -3.72 8.82
CA CYS A 117 -8.64 -4.80 7.84
C CYS A 117 -8.18 -4.45 6.42
N HIS A 118 -7.77 -3.21 6.19
CA HIS A 118 -7.33 -2.74 4.89
C HIS A 118 -6.18 -1.75 5.04
N ILE A 119 -5.24 -1.78 4.10
CA ILE A 119 -4.09 -0.87 4.05
C ILE A 119 -3.93 -0.30 2.65
N PHE A 120 -3.62 0.96 2.57
CA PHE A 120 -3.26 1.66 1.33
C PHE A 120 -2.38 2.86 1.65
N CYS A 121 -1.85 3.51 0.63
CA CYS A 121 -1.04 4.70 0.84
C CYS A 121 -1.66 5.94 0.23
N GLY A 122 -1.10 7.07 0.59
CA GLY A 122 -1.30 8.36 -0.02
C GLY A 122 0.01 9.13 -0.09
N VAL A 123 0.04 10.18 -0.87
CA VAL A 123 1.20 11.06 -0.96
C VAL A 123 0.76 12.52 -0.81
N ARG A 124 1.50 13.28 -0.01
CA ARG A 124 1.27 14.73 0.11
C ARG A 124 1.66 15.42 -1.18
N ILE A 125 0.75 16.25 -1.67
CA ILE A 125 0.94 17.10 -2.84
C ILE A 125 0.64 18.54 -2.47
N GLY A 126 1.60 19.42 -2.68
CA GLY A 126 1.43 20.85 -2.37
C GLY A 126 1.04 21.14 -0.91
N ASN A 127 0.27 22.19 -0.70
CA ASN A 127 -0.10 22.68 0.63
C ASN A 127 -1.21 21.82 1.25
N ASN A 128 -0.84 20.79 2.01
CA ASN A 128 -1.72 19.95 2.85
C ASN A 128 -2.73 19.06 2.12
N SER A 129 -2.67 18.96 0.80
CA SER A 129 -3.48 18.00 0.06
C SER A 129 -2.81 16.63 0.02
N VAL A 130 -3.60 15.57 0.11
CA VAL A 130 -3.15 14.18 -0.02
C VAL A 130 -3.83 13.54 -1.21
N LEU A 131 -3.03 12.96 -2.07
CA LEU A 131 -3.48 12.11 -3.15
C LEU A 131 -3.57 10.68 -2.62
N TRP A 132 -4.78 10.17 -2.46
CA TRP A 132 -5.00 8.82 -1.93
C TRP A 132 -4.95 7.77 -3.03
N LEU A 133 -4.29 6.66 -2.74
CA LEU A 133 -4.00 5.57 -3.67
C LEU A 133 -4.58 4.26 -3.10
N ASP A 134 -5.90 4.27 -2.89
CA ASP A 134 -6.62 3.11 -2.37
C ASP A 134 -6.73 2.04 -3.45
N ASN A 135 -6.26 0.85 -3.17
CA ASN A 135 -6.01 -0.22 -4.12
C ASN A 135 -7.25 -1.08 -4.43
N LEU A 136 -8.34 -0.90 -3.70
CA LEU A 136 -9.52 -1.73 -3.89
C LEU A 136 -10.20 -1.43 -5.24
N PRO A 137 -10.66 -2.47 -5.95
CA PRO A 137 -11.49 -2.28 -7.14
C PRO A 137 -12.71 -1.40 -6.83
N GLY A 138 -12.97 -0.42 -7.67
CA GLY A 138 -14.05 0.56 -7.50
C GLY A 138 -13.66 1.84 -6.76
N CYS A 139 -12.49 1.88 -6.12
CA CYS A 139 -11.93 3.12 -5.58
C CYS A 139 -11.48 4.06 -6.70
N LYS A 140 -11.58 5.35 -6.46
CA LYS A 140 -11.19 6.38 -7.41
C LYS A 140 -9.84 6.96 -7.06
N PHE A 141 -9.05 7.25 -8.08
CA PHE A 141 -7.77 7.92 -7.96
C PHE A 141 -7.88 9.22 -7.15
N GLY A 142 -7.05 9.35 -6.14
CA GLY A 142 -6.93 10.54 -5.30
C GLY A 142 -7.98 10.68 -4.20
N VAL A 143 -8.98 9.80 -4.11
CA VAL A 143 -10.14 9.94 -3.23
C VAL A 143 -10.01 9.06 -2.00
N LEU A 144 -10.26 9.65 -0.81
CA LEU A 144 -10.39 8.92 0.46
C LEU A 144 -11.84 8.49 0.67
N ASN A 145 -12.07 7.18 0.76
CA ASN A 145 -13.42 6.59 0.89
C ASN A 145 -13.80 6.24 2.34
N TYR A 146 -13.04 6.69 3.31
CA TYR A 146 -13.25 6.36 4.73
C TYR A 146 -13.46 7.61 5.56
N SER A 147 -14.37 7.54 6.54
CA SER A 147 -14.50 8.56 7.58
C SER A 147 -13.29 8.55 8.53
N LYS A 148 -13.01 9.70 9.15
CA LYS A 148 -11.81 9.86 10.01
C LYS A 148 -11.75 8.88 11.18
N ASN A 149 -12.90 8.47 11.71
CA ASN A 149 -12.97 7.52 12.84
C ASN A 149 -12.73 6.05 12.45
N ARG A 150 -12.59 5.77 11.15
CA ARG A 150 -12.29 4.44 10.62
C ARG A 150 -10.85 4.27 10.20
N ILE A 151 -10.04 5.32 10.22
CA ILE A 151 -8.69 5.29 9.68
C ILE A 151 -7.64 5.74 10.70
N LYS A 152 -6.44 5.20 10.50
CA LYS A 152 -5.21 5.67 11.13
C LYS A 152 -4.21 6.00 10.03
N VAL A 153 -3.69 7.22 10.04
CA VAL A 153 -2.74 7.70 9.04
C VAL A 153 -1.39 7.93 9.69
N THR A 154 -0.35 7.34 9.12
CA THR A 154 1.02 7.42 9.65
C THR A 154 2.02 7.64 8.52
N PRO A 155 2.95 8.62 8.61
CA PRO A 155 4.00 8.76 7.62
C PRO A 155 4.90 7.53 7.57
N VAL A 156 5.36 7.17 6.36
CA VAL A 156 6.27 6.03 6.15
C VAL A 156 7.56 6.18 6.94
N SER A 157 8.06 7.41 7.13
CA SER A 157 9.26 7.70 7.92
C SER A 157 9.21 7.16 9.35
N ARG A 158 8.03 6.95 9.92
CA ARG A 158 7.90 6.39 11.28
C ARG A 158 8.12 4.88 11.34
N TYR A 159 8.14 4.22 10.21
CA TYR A 159 8.34 2.78 10.11
C TYR A 159 9.76 2.39 9.64
N LEU A 160 10.47 3.32 9.00
CA LEU A 160 11.80 3.05 8.41
C LEU A 160 12.97 3.37 9.42
#